data_5912f1a8fb3e5a7463a6b2e05ca1c8c1
#
_entry.id   5912f1a8fb3e5a7463a6b2e05ca1c8c1
#
_cell.length_a   1.000
_cell.length_b   1.000
_cell.length_c   1.000
_cell.angle_alpha   90.00
_cell.angle_beta   90.00
_cell.angle_gamma   90.00
#
_symmetry.space_group_name_H-M   'P 1'
#
loop_
_entity.id
_entity.type
_entity.pdbx_description
1 polymer ?
#
loop_
_entity_poly.entity_id
_entity_poly.type
_entity_poly.pdbx_seq_one_letter_code
_entity_poly.pdbx_strand_id
1 'polypeptide(L)'
;LVGSEMCIRDRLHIIKDENMTHVSLVPQTLKWLMDGGLTQPFSIEKILLGGAKLSSNLIEQALANQLPIYNSFGMTETCSQFLTASPEMLAQKHDTVGKPSDNVKVKIKNPNQDGHGELLIKGENVMNGYLYPENLTNTFEDDFFKTGDIAEIDEEGFVMVYDRRKDLIISGGENIYPYQIETVAKQFNEISDAVCVGVADDTWGQIPVLYFVSENEVNREELL
;
A
#
# COMPACT_ATOMS: atom_id res chain seq x y z
N LEU A 1 -22.30 -8.16 1.09
CA LEU A 1 -22.84 -6.88 0.60
C LEU A 1 -22.07 -5.71 1.26
N VAL A 2 -20.78 -5.70 1.08
CA VAL A 2 -19.93 -4.59 1.47
C VAL A 2 -19.95 -3.61 0.31
N GLY A 3 -20.59 -2.43 0.47
CA GLY A 3 -20.48 -1.37 -0.51
C GLY A 3 -21.79 -0.83 -1.09
N SER A 4 -22.96 -1.15 -0.50
CA SER A 4 -24.16 -0.42 -0.89
C SER A 4 -24.12 1.02 -0.32
N GLU A 5 -24.64 1.99 -1.05
CA GLU A 5 -24.77 3.38 -0.58
C GLU A 5 -25.45 3.48 0.80
N MET A 6 -26.39 2.57 1.08
CA MET A 6 -27.05 2.46 2.36
C MET A 6 -26.09 2.14 3.50
N CYS A 7 -25.12 1.23 3.30
CA CYS A 7 -24.09 0.93 4.30
C CYS A 7 -23.14 2.11 4.54
N ILE A 8 -22.90 2.95 3.56
CA ILE A 8 -22.03 4.14 3.69
C ILE A 8 -22.76 5.23 4.50
N ARG A 9 -24.04 5.48 4.20
CA ARG A 9 -24.87 6.44 4.96
C ARG A 9 -25.01 6.03 6.41
N ASP A 10 -25.24 4.75 6.69
CA ASP A 10 -25.33 4.23 8.04
C ASP A 10 -24.03 4.42 8.82
N ARG A 11 -22.88 4.15 8.18
CA ARG A 11 -21.54 4.36 8.80
C ARG A 11 -21.28 5.84 9.08
N LEU A 12 -21.65 6.74 8.15
CA LEU A 12 -21.52 8.18 8.36
C LEU A 12 -22.43 8.67 9.49
N HIS A 13 -23.64 8.14 9.59
CA HIS A 13 -24.58 8.44 10.68
C HIS A 13 -23.98 8.03 12.03
N ILE A 14 -23.47 6.80 12.14
CA ILE A 14 -22.79 6.30 13.34
C ILE A 14 -21.60 7.19 13.71
N ILE A 15 -20.75 7.54 12.73
CA ILE A 15 -19.59 8.41 12.97
C ILE A 15 -20.02 9.77 13.54
N LYS A 16 -21.11 10.36 13.02
CA LYS A 16 -21.58 11.68 13.42
C LYS A 16 -22.29 11.69 14.76
N ASP A 17 -23.10 10.67 15.03
CA ASP A 17 -24.06 10.69 16.12
C ASP A 17 -23.60 9.91 17.35
N GLU A 18 -22.72 8.89 17.17
CA GLU A 18 -22.27 8.02 18.28
C GLU A 18 -20.92 8.42 18.87
N ASN A 19 -20.39 9.60 18.50
CA ASN A 19 -19.11 10.13 19.00
C ASN A 19 -17.95 9.12 18.85
N MET A 20 -17.83 8.48 17.70
CA MET A 20 -16.76 7.53 17.38
C MET A 20 -15.40 8.23 17.40
N THR A 21 -14.46 7.71 18.20
CA THR A 21 -13.11 8.29 18.31
C THR A 21 -12.08 7.57 17.46
N HIS A 22 -12.23 6.26 17.23
CA HIS A 22 -11.27 5.44 16.51
C HIS A 22 -12.01 4.54 15.51
N VAL A 23 -11.53 4.52 14.27
CA VAL A 23 -12.06 3.65 13.21
C VAL A 23 -10.92 2.98 12.46
N SER A 24 -11.14 1.73 12.03
CA SER A 24 -10.22 1.01 11.15
C SER A 24 -10.92 0.75 9.82
N LEU A 25 -10.29 1.16 8.72
CA LEU A 25 -10.87 1.14 7.39
C LEU A 25 -9.85 0.64 6.36
N VAL A 26 -10.34 0.17 5.22
CA VAL A 26 -9.52 0.07 4.01
C VAL A 26 -9.64 1.36 3.20
N PRO A 27 -8.65 1.70 2.35
CA PRO A 27 -8.65 2.94 1.58
C PRO A 27 -9.94 3.20 0.79
N GLN A 28 -10.49 2.15 0.18
CA GLN A 28 -11.74 2.25 -0.57
C GLN A 28 -12.93 2.68 0.30
N THR A 29 -13.00 2.18 1.54
CA THR A 29 -14.07 2.58 2.46
C THR A 29 -13.92 4.04 2.89
N LEU A 30 -12.70 4.50 3.14
CA LEU A 30 -12.43 5.92 3.43
C LEU A 30 -12.89 6.79 2.25
N LYS A 31 -12.51 6.44 1.02
CA LYS A 31 -12.95 7.16 -0.19
C LYS A 31 -14.47 7.28 -0.25
N TRP A 32 -15.19 6.17 -0.11
CA TRP A 32 -16.65 6.20 -0.12
C TRP A 32 -17.26 7.05 1.00
N LEU A 33 -16.68 7.03 2.20
CA LEU A 33 -17.13 7.88 3.30
C LEU A 33 -16.90 9.36 2.99
N MET A 34 -15.77 9.72 2.40
CA MET A 34 -15.48 11.10 1.97
C MET A 34 -16.42 11.55 0.85
N ASP A 35 -16.63 10.72 -0.17
CA ASP A 35 -17.60 10.97 -1.25
C ASP A 35 -19.03 11.11 -0.71
N GLY A 36 -19.36 10.38 0.37
CA GLY A 36 -20.64 10.44 1.07
C GLY A 36 -20.79 11.61 2.06
N GLY A 37 -19.73 12.42 2.29
CA GLY A 37 -19.78 13.62 3.12
C GLY A 37 -19.00 13.58 4.44
N LEU A 38 -17.99 12.70 4.57
CA LEU A 38 -16.97 12.78 5.61
C LEU A 38 -15.95 13.87 5.26
N THR A 39 -16.29 15.13 5.48
CA THR A 39 -15.48 16.30 5.12
C THR A 39 -14.76 16.94 6.30
N GLN A 40 -14.88 16.36 7.47
CA GLN A 40 -14.22 16.79 8.70
C GLN A 40 -14.18 15.62 9.69
N PRO A 41 -13.30 15.62 10.70
CA PRO A 41 -13.13 14.48 11.60
C PRO A 41 -14.31 14.20 12.53
N PHE A 42 -15.19 15.18 12.78
CA PHE A 42 -16.21 15.12 13.84
C PHE A 42 -15.56 14.77 15.19
N SER A 43 -15.91 13.62 15.79
CA SER A 43 -15.31 13.10 17.04
C SER A 43 -14.15 12.14 16.80
N ILE A 44 -13.81 11.84 15.53
CA ILE A 44 -12.75 10.87 15.21
C ILE A 44 -11.38 11.46 15.56
N GLU A 45 -10.65 10.76 16.39
CA GLU A 45 -9.26 11.05 16.76
C GLU A 45 -8.25 10.29 15.90
N LYS A 46 -8.63 9.08 15.42
CA LYS A 46 -7.76 8.26 14.56
C LYS A 46 -8.55 7.44 13.54
N ILE A 47 -8.09 7.47 12.30
CA ILE A 47 -8.53 6.61 11.20
C ILE A 47 -7.35 5.72 10.81
N LEU A 48 -7.36 4.46 11.24
CA LEU A 48 -6.32 3.50 10.85
C LEU A 48 -6.66 2.92 9.47
N LEU A 49 -5.76 3.10 8.53
CA LEU A 49 -5.89 2.61 7.16
C LEU A 49 -4.89 1.47 6.92
N GLY A 50 -5.34 0.39 6.34
CA GLY A 50 -4.49 -0.75 6.03
C GLY A 50 -5.14 -1.71 5.04
N GLY A 51 -4.44 -2.81 4.73
CA GLY A 51 -4.92 -3.88 3.86
C GLY A 51 -4.82 -3.60 2.35
N ALA A 52 -4.55 -2.37 1.94
CA ALA A 52 -4.29 -1.99 0.55
C ALA A 52 -3.43 -0.73 0.50
N LYS A 53 -2.80 -0.47 -0.64
CA LYS A 53 -2.00 0.75 -0.83
C LYS A 53 -2.91 1.98 -0.86
N LEU A 54 -2.46 3.03 -0.17
CA LEU A 54 -3.13 4.32 -0.12
C LEU A 54 -2.62 5.18 -1.28
N SER A 55 -3.52 5.73 -2.09
CA SER A 55 -3.11 6.64 -3.18
C SER A 55 -2.78 8.03 -2.64
N SER A 56 -1.78 8.70 -3.23
CA SER A 56 -1.37 10.06 -2.85
C SER A 56 -2.54 11.04 -2.92
N ASN A 57 -3.39 10.94 -3.94
CA ASN A 57 -4.59 11.78 -4.07
C ASN A 57 -5.58 11.61 -2.88
N LEU A 58 -5.81 10.37 -2.43
CA LEU A 58 -6.69 10.11 -1.28
C LEU A 58 -6.08 10.67 0.01
N ILE A 59 -4.75 10.55 0.17
CA ILE A 59 -4.03 11.14 1.31
C ILE A 59 -4.19 12.66 1.31
N GLU A 60 -3.92 13.32 0.18
CA GLU A 60 -4.05 14.77 0.04
C GLU A 60 -5.46 15.26 0.37
N GLN A 61 -6.48 14.60 -0.19
CA GLN A 61 -7.88 14.94 0.10
C GLN A 61 -8.24 14.74 1.57
N ALA A 62 -7.78 13.64 2.18
CA ALA A 62 -8.05 13.36 3.59
C ALA A 62 -7.36 14.40 4.50
N LEU A 63 -6.10 14.75 4.24
CA LEU A 63 -5.36 15.77 4.98
C LEU A 63 -5.98 17.17 4.79
N ALA A 64 -6.42 17.51 3.58
CA ALA A 64 -7.14 18.76 3.32
C ALA A 64 -8.44 18.89 4.14
N ASN A 65 -9.11 17.76 4.37
CA ASN A 65 -10.29 17.68 5.26
C ASN A 65 -9.91 17.51 6.75
N GLN A 66 -8.64 17.64 7.11
CA GLN A 66 -8.12 17.47 8.46
C GLN A 66 -8.47 16.12 9.10
N LEU A 67 -8.66 15.09 8.28
CA LEU A 67 -8.93 13.74 8.77
C LEU A 67 -7.65 13.15 9.38
N PRO A 68 -7.72 12.60 10.61
CA PRO A 68 -6.57 12.05 11.32
C PRO A 68 -6.23 10.64 10.81
N ILE A 69 -5.76 10.55 9.55
CA ILE A 69 -5.47 9.28 8.88
C ILE A 69 -4.09 8.76 9.27
N TYR A 70 -4.03 7.49 9.63
CA TYR A 70 -2.81 6.74 9.90
C TYR A 70 -2.68 5.64 8.85
N ASN A 71 -1.64 5.68 8.02
CA ASN A 71 -1.35 4.63 7.04
C ASN A 71 -0.54 3.53 7.72
N SER A 72 -1.02 2.30 7.69
CA SER A 72 -0.38 1.17 8.35
C SER A 72 -0.02 0.06 7.37
N PHE A 73 1.12 -0.57 7.63
CA PHE A 73 1.56 -1.76 6.91
C PHE A 73 1.82 -2.90 7.89
N GLY A 74 1.26 -4.05 7.57
CA GLY A 74 1.39 -5.28 8.34
C GLY A 74 0.83 -6.47 7.57
N MET A 75 1.03 -7.65 8.13
CA MET A 75 0.62 -8.90 7.52
C MET A 75 0.26 -9.92 8.59
N THR A 76 -0.32 -11.05 8.19
CA THR A 76 -0.68 -12.15 9.10
C THR A 76 0.53 -12.65 9.88
N GLU A 77 1.68 -12.72 9.22
CA GLU A 77 2.96 -13.19 9.76
C GLU A 77 3.54 -12.25 10.84
N THR A 78 3.01 -11.06 10.96
CA THR A 78 3.40 -10.07 11.98
C THR A 78 2.30 -9.79 13.00
N CYS A 79 1.27 -10.62 13.06
CA CYS A 79 0.06 -10.51 13.89
C CYS A 79 -0.80 -9.27 13.60
N SER A 80 -0.22 -8.16 13.20
CA SER A 80 -0.86 -6.88 12.87
C SER A 80 0.13 -5.97 12.14
N GLN A 81 -0.14 -4.65 12.18
CA GLN A 81 0.77 -3.64 11.63
C GLN A 81 2.08 -3.57 12.45
N PHE A 82 3.16 -3.29 11.75
CA PHE A 82 4.48 -3.03 12.36
C PHE A 82 5.12 -1.73 11.86
N LEU A 83 4.55 -1.14 10.81
CA LEU A 83 4.86 0.20 10.33
C LEU A 83 3.58 1.03 10.39
N THR A 84 3.70 2.29 10.79
CA THR A 84 2.57 3.21 10.80
C THR A 84 3.05 4.63 10.55
N ALA A 85 2.45 5.29 9.55
CA ALA A 85 2.65 6.70 9.26
C ALA A 85 1.54 7.52 9.90
N SER A 86 1.91 8.53 10.69
CA SER A 86 0.96 9.50 11.24
C SER A 86 0.55 10.54 10.18
N PRO A 87 -0.51 11.36 10.44
CA PRO A 87 -0.87 12.45 9.54
C PRO A 87 0.28 13.40 9.22
N GLU A 88 1.15 13.69 10.21
CA GLU A 88 2.31 14.56 10.05
C GLU A 88 3.38 13.93 9.15
N MET A 89 3.60 12.62 9.29
CA MET A 89 4.49 11.85 8.42
C MET A 89 3.96 11.80 6.99
N LEU A 90 2.66 11.58 6.82
CA LEU A 90 2.02 11.58 5.51
C LEU A 90 2.03 12.94 4.84
N ALA A 91 1.94 14.04 5.60
CA ALA A 91 2.09 15.39 5.07
C ALA A 91 3.52 15.68 4.56
N GLN A 92 4.53 15.00 5.11
CA GLN A 92 5.92 15.12 4.65
C GLN A 92 6.22 14.20 3.48
N LYS A 93 5.73 12.95 3.53
CA LYS A 93 5.99 11.88 2.55
C LYS A 93 4.73 11.05 2.34
N HIS A 94 3.99 11.35 1.29
CA HIS A 94 2.70 10.71 1.00
C HIS A 94 2.82 9.19 0.76
N ASP A 95 3.93 8.72 0.19
CA ASP A 95 4.11 7.31 -0.18
C ASP A 95 4.62 6.42 0.96
N THR A 96 4.85 6.99 2.15
CA THR A 96 5.38 6.23 3.28
C THR A 96 4.32 5.40 3.99
N VAL A 97 4.73 4.26 4.48
CA VAL A 97 4.01 3.48 5.49
C VAL A 97 4.52 3.75 6.91
N GLY A 98 5.37 4.77 7.07
CA GLY A 98 5.88 5.25 8.35
C GLY A 98 7.21 4.62 8.75
N LYS A 99 7.44 4.57 10.05
CA LYS A 99 8.64 4.03 10.68
C LYS A 99 8.29 2.78 11.49
N PRO A 100 9.27 1.87 11.70
CA PRO A 100 9.03 0.70 12.55
C PRO A 100 8.73 1.11 13.99
N SER A 101 7.88 0.34 14.65
CA SER A 101 7.67 0.46 16.09
C SER A 101 8.94 0.06 16.87
N ASP A 102 9.08 0.53 18.10
CA ASP A 102 10.31 0.40 18.90
C ASP A 102 10.80 -1.05 19.10
N ASN A 103 9.88 -2.01 19.10
CA ASN A 103 10.18 -3.44 19.27
C ASN A 103 10.43 -4.18 17.95
N VAL A 104 10.45 -3.47 16.82
CA VAL A 104 10.61 -4.04 15.48
C VAL A 104 11.84 -3.49 14.80
N LYS A 105 12.61 -4.37 14.17
CA LYS A 105 13.74 -4.02 13.32
C LYS A 105 13.41 -4.38 11.88
N VAL A 106 13.73 -3.47 10.98
CA VAL A 106 13.58 -3.66 9.54
C VAL A 106 14.91 -3.46 8.83
N LYS A 107 15.12 -4.15 7.74
CA LYS A 107 16.26 -3.92 6.82
C LYS A 107 15.87 -4.25 5.40
N ILE A 108 16.58 -3.67 4.45
CA ILE A 108 16.45 -4.00 3.02
C ILE A 108 17.52 -5.00 2.63
N LYS A 109 17.08 -6.10 2.03
CA LYS A 109 17.97 -7.14 1.51
C LYS A 109 18.31 -6.86 0.04
N ASN A 110 19.61 -6.91 -0.28
CA ASN A 110 20.13 -6.75 -1.63
C ASN A 110 19.55 -5.52 -2.34
N PRO A 111 19.69 -4.30 -1.76
CA PRO A 111 19.17 -3.11 -2.41
C PRO A 111 19.85 -2.87 -3.76
N ASN A 112 19.07 -2.45 -4.76
CA ASN A 112 19.57 -1.99 -6.04
C ASN A 112 20.20 -0.58 -5.91
N GLN A 113 20.55 0.06 -7.05
CA GLN A 113 21.16 1.39 -7.05
C GLN A 113 20.24 2.47 -6.44
N ASP A 114 18.92 2.28 -6.49
CA ASP A 114 17.89 3.17 -5.97
C ASP A 114 17.53 2.86 -4.50
N GLY A 115 18.17 1.87 -3.89
CA GLY A 115 17.87 1.45 -2.52
C GLY A 115 16.72 0.45 -2.38
N HIS A 116 16.10 0.03 -3.48
CA HIS A 116 14.96 -0.90 -3.47
C HIS A 116 15.44 -2.35 -3.30
N GLY A 117 14.84 -3.08 -2.38
CA GLY A 117 15.13 -4.49 -2.15
C GLY A 117 14.05 -5.16 -1.31
N GLU A 118 14.21 -6.43 -1.00
CA GLU A 118 13.26 -7.18 -0.20
C GLU A 118 13.26 -6.68 1.25
N LEU A 119 12.09 -6.29 1.75
CA LEU A 119 11.90 -5.90 3.14
C LEU A 119 12.02 -7.13 4.05
N LEU A 120 12.91 -7.03 5.02
CA LEU A 120 13.09 -8.04 6.07
C LEU A 120 12.69 -7.44 7.41
N ILE A 121 12.03 -8.24 8.24
CA ILE A 121 11.54 -7.82 9.56
C ILE A 121 11.96 -8.79 10.67
N LYS A 122 12.32 -8.25 11.84
CA LYS A 122 12.59 -8.99 13.06
C LYS A 122 11.92 -8.29 14.24
N GLY A 123 11.19 -9.03 15.07
CA GLY A 123 10.51 -8.53 16.26
C GLY A 123 9.72 -9.62 16.97
N GLU A 124 9.27 -9.33 18.18
CA GLU A 124 8.47 -10.25 18.97
C GLU A 124 7.08 -10.53 18.38
N ASN A 125 6.61 -9.64 17.49
CA ASN A 125 5.37 -9.77 16.77
C ASN A 125 5.46 -10.67 15.54
N VAL A 126 6.66 -11.11 15.14
CA VAL A 126 6.86 -11.98 13.97
C VAL A 126 6.59 -13.43 14.37
N MET A 127 5.83 -14.15 13.54
CA MET A 127 5.53 -15.56 13.73
C MET A 127 6.81 -16.40 13.83
N ASN A 128 6.75 -17.56 14.47
CA ASN A 128 7.88 -18.51 14.54
C ASN A 128 8.02 -19.35 13.26
N GLY A 129 7.04 -19.36 12.38
CA GLY A 129 7.01 -20.11 11.12
C GLY A 129 5.62 -20.51 10.71
N TYR A 130 5.50 -21.11 9.51
CA TYR A 130 4.25 -21.67 9.01
C TYR A 130 4.03 -23.08 9.57
N LEU A 131 2.79 -23.40 9.90
CA LEU A 131 2.40 -24.76 10.33
C LEU A 131 2.31 -25.72 9.13
N TYR A 132 1.97 -25.18 7.95
CA TYR A 132 1.86 -25.96 6.73
C TYR A 132 2.18 -25.10 5.50
N PRO A 133 2.96 -25.62 4.52
CA PRO A 133 3.69 -26.91 4.58
C PRO A 133 4.87 -26.84 5.57
N GLU A 134 5.11 -27.92 6.29
CA GLU A 134 6.12 -28.02 7.36
C GLU A 134 7.56 -27.72 6.91
N ASN A 135 7.82 -27.71 5.60
CA ASN A 135 9.16 -27.56 5.01
C ASN A 135 9.34 -26.30 4.16
N LEU A 136 8.66 -25.19 4.49
CA LEU A 136 9.01 -23.90 3.93
C LEU A 136 10.39 -23.46 4.45
N THR A 137 11.44 -24.08 3.87
CA THR A 137 12.80 -23.62 4.06
C THR A 137 12.94 -22.25 3.40
N ASN A 138 13.69 -21.34 4.04
CA ASN A 138 14.00 -20.03 3.45
C ASN A 138 13.05 -18.88 3.77
N THR A 139 12.19 -19.03 4.78
CA THR A 139 11.28 -18.00 5.26
C THR A 139 12.02 -16.93 6.09
N PHE A 140 13.11 -17.32 6.74
CA PHE A 140 13.95 -16.44 7.55
C PHE A 140 15.38 -16.36 7.03
N GLU A 141 16.05 -15.26 7.34
CA GLU A 141 17.47 -15.03 7.09
C GLU A 141 18.07 -14.23 8.25
N ASP A 142 19.04 -14.78 8.96
CA ASP A 142 19.65 -14.16 10.15
C ASP A 142 18.61 -13.71 11.20
N ASP A 143 17.60 -14.56 11.46
CA ASP A 143 16.43 -14.30 12.30
C ASP A 143 15.48 -13.21 11.78
N PHE A 144 15.68 -12.68 10.58
CA PHE A 144 14.73 -11.78 9.93
C PHE A 144 13.77 -12.57 9.05
N PHE A 145 12.49 -12.33 9.22
CA PHE A 145 11.44 -12.83 8.33
C PHE A 145 11.49 -12.11 6.98
N LYS A 146 11.40 -12.86 5.90
CA LYS A 146 11.36 -12.33 4.53
C LYS A 146 9.91 -12.06 4.15
N THR A 147 9.54 -10.79 4.04
CA THR A 147 8.16 -10.41 3.77
C THR A 147 7.70 -10.72 2.35
N GLY A 148 8.66 -10.77 1.40
CA GLY A 148 8.37 -10.86 -0.02
C GLY A 148 7.90 -9.54 -0.63
N ASP A 149 7.91 -8.46 0.13
CA ASP A 149 7.58 -7.12 -0.35
C ASP A 149 8.86 -6.36 -0.70
N ILE A 150 8.83 -5.58 -1.79
CA ILE A 150 9.91 -4.68 -2.18
C ILE A 150 9.69 -3.33 -1.54
N ALA A 151 10.72 -2.83 -0.89
CA ALA A 151 10.68 -1.57 -0.17
C ALA A 151 12.02 -0.85 -0.24
N GLU A 152 12.03 0.40 0.17
CA GLU A 152 13.23 1.16 0.55
C GLU A 152 13.07 1.74 1.94
N ILE A 153 14.20 2.07 2.56
CA ILE A 153 14.27 2.83 3.81
C ILE A 153 15.15 4.04 3.53
N ASP A 154 14.58 5.23 3.67
CA ASP A 154 15.34 6.45 3.43
C ASP A 154 16.26 6.83 4.59
N GLU A 155 17.05 7.91 4.40
CA GLU A 155 18.00 8.40 5.39
C GLU A 155 17.36 8.84 6.71
N GLU A 156 16.07 9.19 6.69
CA GLU A 156 15.29 9.58 7.87
C GLU A 156 14.62 8.39 8.55
N GLY A 157 14.72 7.19 7.97
CA GLY A 157 14.16 5.94 8.47
C GLY A 157 12.69 5.72 8.10
N PHE A 158 12.15 6.46 7.13
CA PHE A 158 10.82 6.18 6.56
C PHE A 158 10.88 5.00 5.61
N VAL A 159 9.88 4.15 5.69
CA VAL A 159 9.74 2.98 4.81
C VAL A 159 8.72 3.28 3.73
N MET A 160 9.09 3.06 2.48
CA MET A 160 8.20 3.07 1.32
C MET A 160 8.09 1.64 0.79
N VAL A 161 6.86 1.14 0.65
CA VAL A 161 6.58 -0.20 0.10
C VAL A 161 6.05 -0.05 -1.32
N TYR A 162 6.69 -0.72 -2.26
CA TYR A 162 6.40 -0.58 -3.70
C TYR A 162 5.51 -1.70 -4.20
N ASP A 163 5.99 -2.94 -4.14
CA ASP A 163 5.29 -4.07 -4.74
C ASP A 163 5.66 -5.38 -4.04
N ARG A 164 4.96 -6.46 -4.36
CA ARG A 164 5.39 -7.79 -3.95
C ARG A 164 6.40 -8.37 -4.93
N ARG A 165 7.46 -8.97 -4.41
CA ARG A 165 8.53 -9.58 -5.22
C ARG A 165 8.01 -10.58 -6.25
N LYS A 166 6.93 -11.31 -5.95
CA LYS A 166 6.30 -12.27 -6.88
C LYS A 166 5.65 -11.61 -8.09
N ASP A 167 5.28 -10.33 -7.96
CA ASP A 167 4.61 -9.56 -8.99
C ASP A 167 5.62 -8.73 -9.82
N LEU A 168 6.91 -8.70 -9.39
CA LEU A 168 7.99 -8.03 -10.09
C LEU A 168 8.19 -8.62 -11.48
N ILE A 169 8.18 -7.78 -12.51
CA ILE A 169 8.44 -8.16 -13.90
C ILE A 169 9.94 -8.02 -14.15
N ILE A 170 10.55 -9.07 -14.64
CA ILE A 170 11.98 -9.04 -15.01
C ILE A 170 12.07 -9.06 -16.53
N SER A 171 12.40 -7.92 -17.13
CA SER A 171 12.50 -7.72 -18.57
C SER A 171 13.94 -7.40 -18.96
N GLY A 172 14.57 -8.28 -19.72
CA GLY A 172 15.96 -8.08 -20.17
C GLY A 172 17.00 -7.93 -19.05
N GLY A 173 16.67 -8.41 -17.84
CA GLY A 173 17.50 -8.25 -16.64
C GLY A 173 17.17 -7.00 -15.80
N GLU A 174 16.29 -6.13 -16.28
CA GLU A 174 15.81 -4.97 -15.55
C GLU A 174 14.58 -5.31 -14.72
N ASN A 175 14.50 -4.73 -13.52
CA ASN A 175 13.35 -4.87 -12.64
C ASN A 175 12.30 -3.82 -12.97
N ILE A 176 11.13 -4.27 -13.40
CA ILE A 176 9.97 -3.40 -13.68
C ILE A 176 8.94 -3.62 -12.57
N TYR A 177 8.53 -2.55 -11.94
CA TYR A 177 7.54 -2.57 -10.87
C TYR A 177 6.15 -2.24 -11.45
N PRO A 178 5.21 -3.21 -11.53
CA PRO A 178 3.87 -3.02 -12.09
C PRO A 178 3.16 -1.78 -11.56
N TYR A 179 3.24 -1.59 -10.24
CA TYR A 179 2.64 -0.43 -9.57
C TYR A 179 3.10 0.93 -10.13
N GLN A 180 4.37 1.08 -10.51
CA GLN A 180 4.86 2.35 -11.07
C GLN A 180 4.16 2.65 -12.40
N ILE A 181 4.02 1.65 -13.26
CA ILE A 181 3.30 1.76 -14.54
C ILE A 181 1.83 2.07 -14.30
N GLU A 182 1.18 1.34 -13.38
CA GLU A 182 -0.23 1.56 -13.01
C GLU A 182 -0.48 2.97 -12.46
N THR A 183 0.44 3.47 -11.62
CA THR A 183 0.34 4.81 -11.05
C THR A 183 0.44 5.88 -12.12
N VAL A 184 1.37 5.76 -13.07
CA VAL A 184 1.49 6.69 -14.19
C VAL A 184 0.25 6.62 -15.08
N ALA A 185 -0.21 5.43 -15.43
CA ALA A 185 -1.41 5.26 -16.25
C ALA A 185 -2.65 5.92 -15.63
N LYS A 186 -2.82 5.81 -14.32
CA LYS A 186 -3.95 6.44 -13.59
C LYS A 186 -3.87 7.95 -13.45
N GLN A 187 -2.78 8.61 -13.90
CA GLN A 187 -2.71 10.08 -14.00
C GLN A 187 -3.44 10.62 -15.23
N PHE A 188 -3.71 9.76 -16.23
CA PHE A 188 -4.52 10.13 -17.39
C PHE A 188 -5.99 10.20 -16.98
N ASN A 189 -6.65 11.32 -17.27
CA ASN A 189 -8.04 11.57 -16.89
C ASN A 189 -9.03 10.56 -17.50
N GLU A 190 -8.65 9.98 -18.63
CA GLU A 190 -9.45 8.99 -19.37
C GLU A 190 -9.40 7.59 -18.73
N ILE A 191 -8.39 7.31 -17.89
CA ILE A 191 -8.17 5.98 -17.30
C ILE A 191 -8.72 5.94 -15.88
N SER A 192 -9.77 5.17 -15.68
CA SER A 192 -10.41 4.99 -14.37
C SER A 192 -9.73 3.92 -13.52
N ASP A 193 -9.15 2.89 -14.14
CA ASP A 193 -8.37 1.86 -13.45
C ASP A 193 -7.35 1.23 -14.40
N ALA A 194 -6.25 0.71 -13.84
CA ALA A 194 -5.17 0.08 -14.60
C ALA A 194 -4.50 -1.03 -13.80
N VAL A 195 -4.08 -2.10 -14.49
CA VAL A 195 -3.29 -3.20 -13.95
C VAL A 195 -2.19 -3.57 -14.94
N CYS A 196 -0.97 -3.74 -14.46
CA CYS A 196 0.17 -4.17 -15.24
C CYS A 196 0.57 -5.60 -14.85
N VAL A 197 0.80 -6.46 -15.83
CA VAL A 197 1.22 -7.85 -15.60
C VAL A 197 2.41 -8.20 -16.47
N GLY A 198 3.29 -9.07 -15.98
CA GLY A 198 4.36 -9.66 -16.76
C GLY A 198 3.82 -10.75 -17.67
N VAL A 199 4.08 -10.62 -18.96
CA VAL A 199 3.79 -11.65 -19.96
C VAL A 199 5.09 -12.24 -20.45
N ALA A 200 5.15 -13.56 -20.59
CA ALA A 200 6.35 -14.25 -21.08
C ALA A 200 6.70 -13.78 -22.51
N ASP A 201 7.99 -13.52 -22.73
CA ASP A 201 8.57 -13.11 -24.00
C ASP A 201 9.87 -13.84 -24.24
N ASP A 202 10.07 -14.38 -25.46
CA ASP A 202 11.24 -15.20 -25.82
C ASP A 202 12.55 -14.41 -25.84
N THR A 203 12.50 -13.10 -26.03
CA THR A 203 13.68 -12.22 -26.12
C THR A 203 14.02 -11.59 -24.77
N TRP A 204 13.01 -11.12 -24.05
CA TRP A 204 13.17 -10.34 -22.84
C TRP A 204 12.90 -11.10 -21.54
N GLY A 205 12.45 -12.39 -21.63
CA GLY A 205 12.00 -13.21 -20.52
C GLY A 205 10.57 -12.84 -20.11
N GLN A 206 10.33 -11.58 -19.78
CA GLN A 206 8.98 -11.02 -19.58
C GLN A 206 8.92 -9.63 -20.21
N ILE A 207 7.72 -9.23 -20.62
CA ILE A 207 7.37 -7.86 -20.99
C ILE A 207 6.19 -7.36 -20.15
N PRO A 208 6.19 -6.07 -19.76
CA PRO A 208 5.04 -5.49 -19.09
C PRO A 208 3.88 -5.29 -20.06
N VAL A 209 2.70 -5.72 -19.67
CA VAL A 209 1.45 -5.51 -20.42
C VAL A 209 0.48 -4.78 -19.51
N LEU A 210 0.07 -3.59 -19.94
CA LEU A 210 -0.88 -2.76 -19.21
C LEU A 210 -2.29 -3.01 -19.72
N TYR A 211 -3.19 -3.38 -18.80
CA TYR A 211 -4.62 -3.40 -19.01
C TYR A 211 -5.23 -2.21 -18.28
N PHE A 212 -6.14 -1.48 -18.92
CA PHE A 212 -6.79 -0.34 -18.30
C PHE A 212 -8.28 -0.24 -18.66
N VAL A 213 -9.02 0.45 -17.82
CA VAL A 213 -10.43 0.77 -18.01
C VAL A 213 -10.55 2.24 -18.38
N SER A 214 -11.20 2.52 -19.51
CA SER A 214 -11.48 3.86 -19.99
C SER A 214 -12.87 3.94 -20.61
N GLU A 215 -13.60 5.03 -20.35
CA GLU A 215 -14.87 5.32 -20.99
C GLU A 215 -14.71 6.03 -22.36
N ASN A 216 -13.53 6.60 -22.61
CA ASN A 216 -13.17 7.34 -23.81
C ASN A 216 -11.99 6.69 -24.53
N GLU A 217 -11.76 7.08 -25.77
CA GLU A 217 -10.54 6.69 -26.49
C GLU A 217 -9.31 7.30 -25.78
N VAL A 218 -8.32 6.47 -25.51
CA VAL A 218 -7.06 6.87 -24.93
C VAL A 218 -6.01 6.97 -26.04
N ASN A 219 -5.29 8.09 -26.07
CA ASN A 219 -4.17 8.25 -26.99
C ASN A 219 -3.01 7.35 -26.54
N ARG A 220 -2.82 6.25 -27.28
CA ARG A 220 -1.79 5.25 -26.95
C ARG A 220 -0.37 5.77 -27.09
N GLU A 221 -0.13 6.78 -27.91
CA GLU A 221 1.19 7.37 -28.11
C GLU A 221 1.62 8.24 -26.91
N GLU A 222 0.67 8.71 -26.11
CA GLU A 222 0.95 9.45 -24.88
C GLU A 222 1.16 8.52 -23.66
N LEU A 223 0.75 7.26 -23.77
CA LEU A 223 0.94 6.23 -22.73
C LEU A 223 2.30 5.51 -22.83
N LEU A 224 3.01 5.61 -23.94
CA LEU A 224 4.31 5.00 -24.19
C LEU A 224 5.45 6.01 -24.01
#